data_df1d14fd3e929ed2381b5636266b44f3
#
_entry.id   df1d14fd3e929ed2381b5636266b44f3
#
_cell.length_a   1.000
_cell.length_b   1.000
_cell.length_c   1.000
_cell.angle_alpha   90.00
_cell.angle_beta   90.00
_cell.angle_gamma   90.00
#
_symmetry.space_group_name_H-M   'P 1'
#
loop_
_entity.id
_entity.type
_entity.pdbx_description
1 polymer ?
#
loop_
_entity_poly.entity_id
_entity_poly.type
_entity_poly.pdbx_seq_one_letter_code
_entity_poly.pdbx_strand_id
1 'polypeptide(L)'
;MEIKAPSTQHATCVDIKGSGVLIVGDSGSGKSGLAIGLIALGASLVADDQCEILIENDKLHVSKPKSLPECIEMRGIGLVSVSTVSRTQLKWVVDMDRVAEERMPEFKFTDISGYRVPTIFAKNMDDLAFRIYVVACNELSEF
;
A
#
# COMPACT_ATOMS: atom_id res chain seq x y z
N MET A 1 0.31 4.93 -14.20
CA MET A 1 0.70 3.51 -14.17
C MET A 1 -0.54 2.66 -14.38
N GLU A 2 -0.42 1.61 -15.17
CA GLU A 2 -1.51 0.67 -15.41
C GLU A 2 -1.12 -0.71 -14.89
N ILE A 3 -2.02 -1.34 -14.15
CA ILE A 3 -1.84 -2.67 -13.59
C ILE A 3 -3.03 -3.53 -14.03
N LYS A 4 -2.78 -4.78 -14.36
CA LYS A 4 -3.84 -5.73 -14.73
C LYS A 4 -4.03 -6.77 -13.62
N ALA A 5 -5.28 -7.10 -13.34
CA ALA A 5 -5.64 -8.17 -12.42
C ALA A 5 -6.24 -9.35 -13.22
N PRO A 6 -6.04 -10.64 -12.87
CA PRO A 6 -5.17 -11.04 -11.74
C PRO A 6 -3.69 -10.89 -12.11
N SER A 7 -2.89 -10.53 -11.14
CA SER A 7 -1.45 -10.38 -11.34
C SER A 7 -0.70 -10.41 -10.01
N THR A 8 0.60 -10.71 -10.10
CA THR A 8 1.52 -10.59 -8.98
C THR A 8 2.32 -9.32 -9.18
N GLN A 9 2.37 -8.48 -8.16
CA GLN A 9 3.09 -7.22 -8.19
C GLN A 9 4.23 -7.22 -7.17
N HIS A 10 5.35 -6.60 -7.55
CA HIS A 10 6.44 -6.30 -6.62
C HIS A 10 6.05 -5.07 -5.80
N ALA A 11 5.34 -5.32 -4.71
CA ALA A 11 4.74 -4.28 -3.89
C ALA A 11 4.56 -4.78 -2.46
N THR A 12 4.31 -3.86 -1.56
CA THR A 12 3.99 -4.16 -0.17
C THR A 12 2.59 -3.66 0.12
N CYS A 13 1.80 -4.41 0.85
CA CYS A 13 0.41 -4.03 1.14
C CYS A 13 0.11 -4.18 2.63
N VAL A 14 -0.57 -3.18 3.16
CA VAL A 14 -1.12 -3.21 4.52
C VAL A 14 -2.61 -2.93 4.49
N ASP A 15 -3.29 -3.37 5.54
CA ASP A 15 -4.69 -3.08 5.78
C ASP A 15 -4.81 -2.09 6.93
N ILE A 16 -5.47 -0.97 6.69
CA ILE A 16 -5.73 0.04 7.71
C ILE A 16 -7.25 0.10 7.93
N LYS A 17 -7.73 -0.59 8.96
CA LYS A 17 -9.16 -0.62 9.32
C LYS A 17 -10.09 -0.93 8.13
N GLY A 18 -9.72 -1.94 7.34
CA GLY A 18 -10.49 -2.38 6.18
C GLY A 18 -10.11 -1.68 4.87
N SER A 19 -9.21 -0.70 4.90
CA SER A 19 -8.71 -0.03 3.70
C SER A 19 -7.36 -0.59 3.32
N GLY A 20 -7.28 -1.27 2.18
CA GLY A 20 -6.03 -1.78 1.65
C GLY A 20 -5.20 -0.66 1.03
N VAL A 21 -3.93 -0.60 1.40
CA VAL A 21 -2.96 0.36 0.88
C VAL A 21 -1.85 -0.41 0.19
N LEU A 22 -1.76 -0.27 -1.13
CA LEU A 22 -0.72 -0.90 -1.94
C LEU A 22 0.43 0.09 -2.11
N ILE A 23 1.60 -0.31 -1.63
CA ILE A 23 2.80 0.53 -1.66
C ILE A 23 3.68 0.04 -2.81
N VAL A 24 3.87 0.89 -3.80
CA VAL A 24 4.65 0.58 -5.00
C VAL A 24 5.88 1.47 -5.10
N GLY A 25 6.88 0.99 -5.83
CA GLY A 25 8.13 1.71 -6.04
C GLY A 25 9.27 0.75 -6.29
N ASP A 26 10.41 1.27 -6.71
CA ASP A 26 11.61 0.48 -6.96
C ASP A 26 12.15 -0.13 -5.67
N SER A 27 12.98 -1.16 -5.80
CA SER A 27 13.72 -1.73 -4.67
C SER A 27 14.53 -0.61 -4.00
N GLY A 28 14.43 -0.52 -2.67
CA GLY A 28 15.13 0.53 -1.92
C GLY A 28 14.39 1.85 -1.86
N SER A 29 13.15 1.94 -2.38
CA SER A 29 12.36 3.17 -2.33
C SER A 29 11.72 3.47 -0.96
N GLY A 30 11.79 2.51 -0.02
CA GLY A 30 11.23 2.69 1.32
C GLY A 30 9.87 2.04 1.54
N LYS A 31 9.44 1.12 0.66
CA LYS A 31 8.14 0.44 0.79
C LYS A 31 7.97 -0.27 2.14
N SER A 32 8.94 -1.10 2.51
CA SER A 32 8.87 -1.84 3.78
C SER A 32 8.97 -0.90 4.98
N GLY A 33 9.75 0.17 4.88
CA GLY A 33 9.85 1.19 5.93
C GLY A 33 8.51 1.87 6.20
N LEU A 34 7.79 2.23 5.15
CA LEU A 34 6.44 2.78 5.30
C LEU A 34 5.50 1.76 5.95
N ALA A 35 5.53 0.51 5.47
CA ALA A 35 4.69 -0.55 6.04
C ALA A 35 4.96 -0.74 7.54
N ILE A 36 6.23 -0.75 7.96
CA ILE A 36 6.61 -0.85 9.38
C ILE A 36 5.99 0.30 10.18
N GLY A 37 6.10 1.53 9.69
CA GLY A 37 5.50 2.69 10.34
C GLY A 37 3.98 2.57 10.46
N LEU A 38 3.30 2.11 9.42
CA LEU A 38 1.86 1.91 9.43
C LEU A 38 1.44 0.80 10.41
N ILE A 39 2.20 -0.29 10.46
CA ILE A 39 1.96 -1.38 11.41
C ILE A 39 2.12 -0.87 12.86
N ALA A 40 3.12 -0.04 13.11
CA ALA A 40 3.31 0.57 14.42
C ALA A 40 2.11 1.44 14.83
N LEU A 41 1.38 1.99 13.87
CA LEU A 41 0.18 2.80 14.12
C LEU A 41 -1.11 1.96 14.22
N GLY A 42 -1.04 0.66 13.96
CA GLY A 42 -2.18 -0.24 14.10
C GLY A 42 -2.63 -0.95 12.82
N ALA A 43 -1.92 -0.76 11.71
CA ALA A 43 -2.21 -1.49 10.48
C ALA A 43 -1.83 -2.96 10.61
N SER A 44 -2.44 -3.80 9.77
CA SER A 44 -2.07 -5.21 9.63
C SER A 44 -1.36 -5.43 8.30
N LEU A 45 -0.36 -6.30 8.29
CA LEU A 45 0.34 -6.65 7.06
C LEU A 45 -0.52 -7.57 6.22
N VAL A 46 -0.63 -7.29 4.93
CA VAL A 46 -1.20 -8.21 3.94
C VAL A 46 -0.07 -9.01 3.31
N ALA A 47 0.89 -8.32 2.71
CA ALA A 47 2.03 -8.95 2.06
C ALA A 47 3.20 -7.98 1.96
N ASP A 48 4.42 -8.51 2.08
CA ASP A 48 5.65 -7.75 1.88
C ASP A 48 6.36 -8.25 0.63
N ASP A 49 6.81 -7.31 -0.20
CA ASP A 49 7.62 -7.54 -1.40
C ASP A 49 6.88 -8.17 -2.59
N GLN A 50 5.87 -9.01 -2.37
CA GLN A 50 5.03 -9.56 -3.44
C GLN A 50 3.57 -9.59 -3.00
N CYS A 51 2.71 -9.04 -3.86
CA CYS A 51 1.27 -8.99 -3.64
C CYS A 51 0.54 -9.59 -4.83
N GLU A 52 -0.54 -10.31 -4.58
CA GLU A 52 -1.46 -10.73 -5.61
C GLU A 52 -2.63 -9.77 -5.66
N ILE A 53 -2.92 -9.24 -6.85
CA ILE A 53 -4.08 -8.37 -7.10
C ILE A 53 -5.12 -9.16 -7.87
N LEU A 54 -6.35 -9.16 -7.39
CA LEU A 54 -7.45 -9.89 -8.00
C LEU A 54 -8.75 -9.10 -7.93
N ILE A 55 -9.68 -9.46 -8.82
CA ILE A 55 -11.02 -8.89 -8.85
C ILE A 55 -11.98 -9.97 -8.37
N GLU A 56 -12.77 -9.64 -7.36
CA GLU A 56 -13.79 -10.54 -6.84
C GLU A 56 -14.98 -9.72 -6.37
N ASN A 57 -16.19 -10.12 -6.75
CA ASN A 57 -17.42 -9.39 -6.47
C ASN A 57 -17.35 -7.92 -6.91
N ASP A 58 -16.81 -7.69 -8.12
CA ASP A 58 -16.64 -6.37 -8.74
C ASP A 58 -15.77 -5.41 -7.91
N LYS A 59 -14.87 -5.93 -7.08
CA LYS A 59 -13.96 -5.14 -6.26
C LYS A 59 -12.54 -5.64 -6.40
N LEU A 60 -11.60 -4.72 -6.30
CA LEU A 60 -10.18 -5.06 -6.27
C LEU A 60 -9.79 -5.51 -4.86
N HIS A 61 -9.07 -6.62 -4.80
CA HIS A 61 -8.52 -7.17 -3.57
C HIS A 61 -7.03 -7.41 -3.73
N VAL A 62 -6.33 -7.34 -2.62
CA VAL A 62 -4.91 -7.70 -2.53
C VAL A 62 -4.76 -8.81 -1.51
N SER A 63 -3.99 -9.82 -1.85
CA SER A 63 -3.69 -10.94 -0.96
C SER A 63 -2.21 -11.28 -0.98
N LYS A 64 -1.76 -12.02 0.02
CA LYS A 64 -0.41 -12.55 0.10
C LYS A 64 -0.31 -13.82 -0.74
N PRO A 65 0.72 -13.98 -1.60
CA PRO A 65 1.03 -15.28 -2.17
C PRO A 65 1.21 -16.33 -1.07
N LYS A 66 0.62 -17.51 -1.26
CA LYS A 66 0.60 -18.56 -0.23
C LYS A 66 2.00 -19.01 0.22
N SER A 67 2.98 -18.92 -0.67
CA SER A 67 4.34 -19.35 -0.39
C SER A 67 5.13 -18.37 0.48
N LEU A 68 4.62 -17.16 0.72
CA LEU A 68 5.33 -16.15 1.49
C LEU A 68 5.02 -16.24 2.99
N PRO A 69 6.00 -15.94 3.85
CA PRO A 69 5.78 -15.95 5.29
C PRO A 69 4.92 -14.77 5.77
N GLU A 70 4.32 -14.93 6.94
CA GLU A 70 3.50 -13.88 7.59
C GLU A 70 4.36 -13.02 8.52
N CYS A 71 5.43 -12.48 8.00
CA CYS A 71 6.35 -11.64 8.74
C CYS A 71 6.93 -10.57 7.83
N ILE A 72 7.57 -9.58 8.42
CA ILE A 72 8.25 -8.51 7.69
C ILE A 72 9.72 -8.48 8.09
N GLU A 73 10.58 -8.30 7.10
CA GLU A 73 12.01 -8.14 7.34
C GLU A 73 12.30 -6.73 7.82
N MET A 74 12.93 -6.62 8.98
CA MET A 74 13.41 -5.36 9.52
C MET A 74 14.94 -5.37 9.50
N ARG A 75 15.53 -4.52 8.67
CA ARG A 75 16.97 -4.46 8.52
C ARG A 75 17.64 -4.14 9.86
N GLY A 76 18.66 -4.92 10.21
CA GLY A 76 19.37 -4.80 11.48
C GLY A 76 18.70 -5.50 12.65
N ILE A 77 17.51 -6.06 12.44
CA ILE A 77 16.76 -6.76 13.50
C ILE A 77 16.47 -8.20 13.09
N GLY A 78 15.86 -8.42 11.93
CA GLY A 78 15.52 -9.76 11.44
C GLY A 78 14.08 -9.85 10.95
N LEU A 79 13.56 -11.07 10.88
CA LEU A 79 12.17 -11.33 10.49
C LEU A 79 11.28 -11.20 11.72
N VAL A 80 10.30 -10.32 11.63
CA VAL A 80 9.39 -10.02 12.75
C VAL A 80 7.98 -10.45 12.39
N SER A 81 7.39 -11.30 13.23
CA SER A 81 5.98 -11.66 13.11
C SER A 81 5.12 -10.47 13.53
N VAL A 82 4.17 -10.10 12.69
CA VAL A 82 3.31 -8.93 12.93
C VAL A 82 1.84 -9.34 12.75
N SER A 83 0.94 -8.46 13.15
CA SER A 83 -0.49 -8.67 12.88
C SER A 83 -0.71 -8.75 11.37
N THR A 84 -1.41 -9.78 10.89
CA THR A 84 -1.64 -10.01 9.47
C THR A 84 -3.12 -10.20 9.16
N VAL A 85 -3.50 -9.91 7.94
CA VAL A 85 -4.78 -10.29 7.35
C VAL A 85 -4.51 -10.98 6.01
N SER A 86 -5.36 -11.95 5.65
CA SER A 86 -5.13 -12.75 4.44
C SER A 86 -5.38 -11.98 3.15
N ARG A 87 -6.27 -11.00 3.20
CA ARG A 87 -6.59 -10.15 2.05
C ARG A 87 -7.30 -8.88 2.50
N THR A 88 -7.29 -7.87 1.64
CA THR A 88 -7.96 -6.60 1.88
C THR A 88 -8.52 -6.04 0.58
N GLN A 89 -9.54 -5.22 0.66
CA GLN A 89 -10.02 -4.47 -0.51
C GLN A 89 -9.08 -3.30 -0.76
N LEU A 90 -8.60 -3.18 -1.99
CA LEU A 90 -7.68 -2.11 -2.36
C LEU A 90 -8.40 -0.76 -2.42
N LYS A 91 -7.92 0.20 -1.66
CA LYS A 91 -8.49 1.55 -1.57
C LYS A 91 -7.50 2.64 -1.96
N TRP A 92 -6.21 2.43 -1.75
CA TRP A 92 -5.17 3.43 -1.97
C TRP A 92 -3.94 2.81 -2.60
N VAL A 93 -3.31 3.55 -3.50
CA VAL A 93 -1.95 3.25 -3.98
C VAL A 93 -1.04 4.36 -3.47
N VAL A 94 0.09 3.98 -2.89
CA VAL A 94 1.15 4.92 -2.49
C VAL A 94 2.35 4.66 -3.39
N ASP A 95 2.72 5.66 -4.18
CA ASP A 95 3.83 5.58 -5.12
C ASP A 95 5.08 6.22 -4.51
N MET A 96 6.05 5.40 -4.16
CA MET A 96 7.28 5.82 -3.50
C MET A 96 8.30 6.42 -4.44
N ASP A 97 8.07 6.34 -5.75
CA ASP A 97 9.02 6.83 -6.76
C ASP A 97 8.69 8.22 -7.29
N ARG A 98 7.50 8.74 -6.98
CA ARG A 98 7.03 10.01 -7.50
C ARG A 98 6.87 11.05 -6.40
N VAL A 99 7.21 12.29 -6.73
CA VAL A 99 7.11 13.44 -5.83
C VAL A 99 5.79 14.16 -6.09
N ALA A 100 5.08 14.53 -5.02
CA ALA A 100 3.97 15.47 -5.11
C ALA A 100 4.58 16.87 -5.26
N GLU A 101 4.42 17.47 -6.43
CA GLU A 101 5.06 18.75 -6.75
C GLU A 101 4.36 19.96 -6.14
N GLU A 102 3.09 19.80 -5.78
CA GLU A 102 2.29 20.87 -5.21
C GLU A 102 1.89 20.55 -3.77
N ARG A 103 1.71 21.59 -2.97
CA ARG A 103 1.27 21.43 -1.58
C ARG A 103 -0.13 20.80 -1.50
N MET A 104 -1.02 21.18 -2.40
CA MET A 104 -2.38 20.64 -2.53
C MET A 104 -2.56 20.13 -3.96
N PRO A 105 -2.01 18.93 -4.27
CA PRO A 105 -2.04 18.44 -5.64
C PRO A 105 -3.43 18.04 -6.09
N GLU A 106 -3.63 18.01 -7.41
CA GLU A 106 -4.81 17.39 -7.99
C GLU A 106 -4.82 15.89 -7.65
N PHE A 107 -6.01 15.31 -7.56
CA PHE A 107 -6.17 13.88 -7.31
C PHE A 107 -5.53 13.06 -8.42
N LYS A 108 -4.75 12.07 -8.04
CA LYS A 108 -4.08 11.13 -8.94
C LYS A 108 -4.68 9.76 -8.77
N PHE A 109 -4.66 8.98 -9.85
CA PHE A 109 -5.22 7.64 -9.86
C PHE A 109 -4.29 6.66 -10.55
N THR A 110 -4.34 5.41 -10.14
CA THR A 110 -3.73 4.28 -10.83
C THR A 110 -4.85 3.45 -11.43
N ASP A 111 -4.75 3.14 -12.73
CA ASP A 111 -5.71 2.26 -13.39
C ASP A 111 -5.32 0.81 -13.15
N ILE A 112 -6.24 0.05 -12.58
CA ILE A 112 -6.06 -1.38 -12.35
C ILE A 112 -7.26 -2.08 -12.96
N SER A 113 -7.07 -2.62 -14.17
CA SER A 113 -8.11 -3.31 -14.94
C SER A 113 -9.42 -2.51 -15.04
N GLY A 114 -9.31 -1.21 -15.31
CA GLY A 114 -10.45 -0.31 -15.43
C GLY A 114 -10.92 0.33 -14.13
N TYR A 115 -10.42 -0.11 -12.99
CA TYR A 115 -10.71 0.52 -11.70
C TYR A 115 -9.72 1.66 -11.44
N ARG A 116 -10.24 2.82 -11.07
CA ARG A 116 -9.41 3.98 -10.74
C ARG A 116 -9.17 4.00 -9.24
N VAL A 117 -7.94 3.74 -8.84
CA VAL A 117 -7.56 3.71 -7.43
C VAL A 117 -6.83 5.01 -7.08
N PRO A 118 -7.31 5.76 -6.08
CA PRO A 118 -6.62 6.98 -5.64
C PRO A 118 -5.17 6.71 -5.30
N THR A 119 -4.28 7.59 -5.77
CA THR A 119 -2.84 7.41 -5.66
C THR A 119 -2.19 8.62 -5.01
N ILE A 120 -1.30 8.36 -4.07
CA ILE A 120 -0.51 9.38 -3.38
C ILE A 120 0.94 9.26 -3.83
N PHE A 121 1.50 10.37 -4.32
CA PHE A 121 2.92 10.46 -4.67
C PHE A 121 3.69 10.82 -3.40
N ALA A 122 4.51 9.89 -2.92
CA ALA A 122 5.03 9.94 -1.57
C ALA A 122 6.54 10.15 -1.45
N LYS A 123 7.26 10.21 -2.58
CA LYS A 123 8.71 10.38 -2.54
C LYS A 123 9.07 11.70 -1.86
N ASN A 124 10.01 11.64 -0.93
CA ASN A 124 10.50 12.79 -0.15
C ASN A 124 9.44 13.45 0.75
N MET A 125 8.33 12.76 1.00
CA MET A 125 7.29 13.27 1.90
C MET A 125 7.67 13.01 3.36
N ASP A 126 7.64 14.06 4.19
CA ASP A 126 7.90 13.93 5.61
C ASP A 126 6.70 13.31 6.35
N ASP A 127 6.96 12.66 7.46
CA ASP A 127 5.93 12.08 8.32
C ASP A 127 4.98 11.16 7.56
N LEU A 128 5.51 10.42 6.59
CA LEU A 128 4.73 9.70 5.61
C LEU A 128 3.74 8.70 6.24
N ALA A 129 4.20 7.88 7.19
CA ALA A 129 3.33 6.88 7.81
C ALA A 129 2.14 7.53 8.51
N PHE A 130 2.35 8.63 9.22
CA PHE A 130 1.27 9.36 9.89
C PHE A 130 0.27 9.92 8.88
N ARG A 131 0.75 10.50 7.80
CA ARG A 131 -0.11 11.08 6.77
C ARG A 131 -0.95 10.02 6.06
N ILE A 132 -0.34 8.91 5.69
CA ILE A 132 -1.06 7.80 5.05
C ILE A 132 -2.10 7.20 6.01
N TYR A 133 -1.74 7.00 7.27
CA TYR A 133 -2.66 6.46 8.26
C TYR A 133 -3.90 7.36 8.43
N VAL A 134 -3.68 8.66 8.55
CA VAL A 134 -4.78 9.62 8.70
C VAL A 134 -5.71 9.61 7.47
N VAL A 135 -5.15 9.64 6.26
CA VAL A 135 -5.99 9.68 5.06
C VAL A 135 -6.74 8.35 4.86
N ALA A 136 -6.13 7.22 5.19
CA ALA A 136 -6.77 5.91 5.05
C ALA A 136 -7.91 5.69 6.05
N CYS A 137 -7.84 6.32 7.22
CA CYS A 137 -8.89 6.26 8.24
C CYS A 137 -10.01 7.27 8.01
N ASN A 138 -9.84 8.20 7.08
CA ASN A 138 -10.75 9.32 6.86
C ASN A 138 -11.02 9.47 5.36
N GLU A 139 -11.63 10.57 4.98
CA GLU A 139 -11.88 10.87 3.57
C GLU A 139 -11.04 12.07 3.13
N LEU A 140 -10.64 12.03 1.85
CA LEU A 140 -9.95 13.15 1.23
C LEU A 140 -11.00 14.17 0.78
N SER A 141 -10.91 15.38 1.30
CA SER A 141 -11.86 16.46 0.97
C SER A 141 -11.51 17.11 -0.36
N GLU A 142 -12.55 17.47 -1.12
CA GLU A 142 -12.43 18.05 -2.46
C GLU A 142 -12.60 19.59 -2.42
N PHE A 143 -11.83 20.25 -1.59
CA PHE A 143 -11.87 21.73 -1.64
C PHE A 143 -10.54 22.38 -1.45
#